data_4966ad1d229f86197e452317a57f6753
#
_entry.id   4966ad1d229f86197e452317a57f6753
#
_cell.length_a   1.000
_cell.length_b   1.000
_cell.length_c   1.000
_cell.angle_alpha   90.00
_cell.angle_beta   90.00
_cell.angle_gamma   90.00
#
_symmetry.space_group_name_H-M   'P 1'
#
loop_
_entity.id
_entity.type
_entity.pdbx_description
1 polymer ?
#
loop_
_entity_poly.entity_id
_entity_poly.type
_entity_poly.pdbx_seq_one_letter_code
_entity_poly.pdbx_strand_id
1 'polypeptide(L)'
;ELACTQPFPSMPVGFWNDADGSKYHAAYFDKIDNTWCHGDLALLTEHDGLVILGRSDATLNPGGVRIGTAEIYRQVEKLPEVLESICVAQDWDGDVRVVLFVRLREGQVLDDAMQARIRKVIRDNTTPRHVPAKILAVPDIPRTISGKIVELAVRNVIHGKPVKNTDALANPQALEHFRD
;
A
#
# COMPACT_ATOMS: atom_id res chain seq x y z
N GLU A 1 -12.75 0.75 -7.02
CA GLU A 1 -12.28 -0.60 -7.35
C GLU A 1 -12.13 -0.75 -8.86
N LEU A 2 -11.01 -1.27 -9.32
CA LEU A 2 -10.87 -1.74 -10.68
C LEU A 2 -11.61 -3.07 -10.81
N ALA A 3 -12.62 -3.11 -11.67
CA ALA A 3 -13.49 -4.26 -11.82
C ALA A 3 -13.71 -4.59 -13.30
N CYS A 4 -13.72 -5.89 -13.63
CA CYS A 4 -13.97 -6.38 -14.98
C CYS A 4 -15.31 -7.13 -15.03
N THR A 5 -16.21 -6.68 -15.89
CA THR A 5 -17.54 -7.27 -16.07
C THR A 5 -17.58 -8.31 -17.17
N GLN A 6 -16.50 -8.47 -17.91
CA GLN A 6 -16.36 -9.45 -18.99
C GLN A 6 -15.13 -10.33 -18.77
N PRO A 7 -15.17 -11.60 -19.18
CA PRO A 7 -13.99 -12.46 -19.15
C PRO A 7 -12.82 -11.89 -19.97
N PHE A 8 -11.61 -12.12 -19.50
CA PHE A 8 -10.39 -11.69 -20.18
C PHE A 8 -9.34 -12.80 -20.21
N PRO A 9 -8.43 -12.83 -21.21
CA PRO A 9 -7.56 -13.98 -21.46
C PRO A 9 -6.59 -14.34 -20.32
N SER A 10 -6.21 -13.38 -19.50
CA SER A 10 -5.28 -13.59 -18.37
C SER A 10 -5.96 -13.95 -17.05
N MET A 11 -7.27 -14.19 -17.04
CA MET A 11 -7.93 -14.74 -15.84
C MET A 11 -7.35 -16.12 -15.52
N PRO A 12 -6.96 -16.40 -14.26
CA PRO A 12 -6.62 -17.75 -13.84
C PRO A 12 -7.81 -18.70 -14.04
N VAL A 13 -7.55 -19.93 -14.39
CA VAL A 13 -8.58 -20.99 -14.50
C VAL A 13 -8.96 -21.53 -13.12
N GLY A 14 -8.19 -21.27 -12.09
CA GLY A 14 -8.38 -21.69 -10.69
C GLY A 14 -7.14 -21.50 -9.86
N PHE A 15 -7.21 -21.87 -8.60
CA PHE A 15 -6.08 -21.84 -7.67
C PHE A 15 -5.57 -23.25 -7.33
N TRP A 16 -4.31 -23.34 -6.99
CA TRP A 16 -3.73 -24.56 -6.48
C TRP A 16 -4.37 -24.95 -5.14
N ASN A 17 -4.71 -26.25 -4.95
CA ASN A 17 -5.40 -26.75 -3.76
C ASN A 17 -6.73 -26.03 -3.46
N ASP A 18 -7.54 -25.79 -4.49
CA ASP A 18 -8.86 -25.16 -4.42
C ASP A 18 -9.87 -25.93 -5.27
N ALA A 19 -10.13 -27.18 -4.87
CA ALA A 19 -10.92 -28.12 -5.63
C ALA A 19 -12.40 -27.70 -5.79
N ASP A 20 -12.93 -26.94 -4.84
CA ASP A 20 -14.29 -26.40 -4.85
C ASP A 20 -14.38 -24.98 -5.40
N GLY A 21 -13.24 -24.36 -5.75
CA GLY A 21 -13.18 -22.98 -6.26
C GLY A 21 -13.46 -21.89 -5.23
N SER A 22 -13.62 -22.25 -3.96
CA SER A 22 -14.01 -21.29 -2.90
C SER A 22 -12.98 -20.19 -2.69
N LYS A 23 -11.68 -20.52 -2.74
CA LYS A 23 -10.60 -19.53 -2.59
C LYS A 23 -10.53 -18.58 -3.78
N TYR A 24 -10.70 -19.12 -4.98
CA TYR A 24 -10.74 -18.34 -6.21
C TYR A 24 -11.91 -17.37 -6.20
N HIS A 25 -13.11 -17.85 -5.84
CA HIS A 25 -14.30 -17.01 -5.70
C HIS A 25 -14.09 -15.92 -4.66
N ALA A 26 -13.62 -16.27 -3.46
CA ALA A 26 -13.37 -15.31 -2.38
C ALA A 26 -12.32 -14.25 -2.75
N ALA A 27 -11.33 -14.60 -3.59
CA ALA A 27 -10.31 -13.66 -4.02
C ALA A 27 -10.82 -12.58 -4.97
N TYR A 28 -11.75 -12.93 -5.87
CA TYR A 28 -12.09 -12.06 -6.99
C TYR A 28 -13.56 -11.71 -7.14
N PHE A 29 -14.49 -12.52 -6.62
CA PHE A 29 -15.93 -12.39 -6.88
C PHE A 29 -16.79 -12.18 -5.63
N ASP A 30 -16.18 -12.15 -4.44
CA ASP A 30 -16.89 -12.02 -3.17
C ASP A 30 -17.45 -10.61 -2.93
N LYS A 31 -16.86 -9.59 -3.55
CA LYS A 31 -17.23 -8.18 -3.36
C LYS A 31 -18.41 -7.73 -4.23
N ILE A 32 -18.48 -8.20 -5.46
CA ILE A 32 -19.49 -7.82 -6.45
C ILE A 32 -19.85 -9.07 -7.25
N ASP A 33 -21.12 -9.44 -7.23
CA ASP A 33 -21.62 -10.63 -7.94
C ASP A 33 -21.24 -10.62 -9.43
N ASN A 34 -20.74 -11.75 -9.91
CA ASN A 34 -20.34 -11.96 -11.30
C ASN A 34 -19.36 -10.92 -11.87
N THR A 35 -18.61 -10.23 -11.00
CA THR A 35 -17.70 -9.18 -11.42
C THR A 35 -16.31 -9.43 -10.81
N TRP A 36 -15.32 -9.55 -11.67
CA TRP A 36 -13.93 -9.68 -11.23
C TRP A 36 -13.45 -8.40 -10.54
N CYS A 37 -13.17 -8.45 -9.26
CA CYS A 37 -12.55 -7.37 -8.49
C CYS A 37 -11.04 -7.55 -8.48
N HIS A 38 -10.31 -6.64 -9.16
CA HIS A 38 -8.84 -6.73 -9.30
C HIS A 38 -8.09 -6.48 -7.99
N GLY A 39 -8.72 -5.72 -7.09
CA GLY A 39 -8.11 -5.34 -5.81
C GLY A 39 -7.26 -4.07 -5.89
N ASP A 40 -7.43 -3.28 -6.94
CA ASP A 40 -6.80 -1.98 -7.10
C ASP A 40 -7.82 -0.85 -7.07
N LEU A 41 -7.43 0.28 -6.51
CA LEU A 41 -8.15 1.54 -6.61
C LEU A 41 -7.68 2.26 -7.88
N ALA A 42 -8.63 2.58 -8.75
CA ALA A 42 -8.35 3.24 -10.00
C ALA A 42 -9.22 4.47 -10.21
N LEU A 43 -8.68 5.45 -10.93
CA LEU A 43 -9.38 6.64 -11.41
C LEU A 43 -9.45 6.57 -12.93
N LEU A 44 -10.67 6.65 -13.48
CA LEU A 44 -10.87 6.88 -14.92
C LEU A 44 -10.78 8.39 -15.18
N THR A 45 -9.92 8.80 -16.10
CA THR A 45 -9.73 10.21 -16.45
C THR A 45 -10.74 10.66 -17.50
N GLU A 46 -10.88 11.97 -17.69
CA GLU A 46 -11.72 12.57 -18.74
C GLU A 46 -11.28 12.23 -20.17
N HIS A 47 -10.07 11.70 -20.34
CA HIS A 47 -9.50 11.26 -21.62
C HIS A 47 -9.48 9.72 -21.78
N ASP A 48 -10.36 9.01 -21.07
CA ASP A 48 -10.42 7.54 -21.03
C ASP A 48 -9.10 6.86 -20.58
N GLY A 49 -8.24 7.59 -19.91
CA GLY A 49 -7.02 7.06 -19.29
C GLY A 49 -7.32 6.46 -17.93
N LEU A 50 -6.53 5.47 -17.52
CA LEU A 50 -6.64 4.81 -16.22
C LEU A 50 -5.43 5.16 -15.36
N VAL A 51 -5.68 5.69 -14.16
CA VAL A 51 -4.64 5.96 -13.15
C VAL A 51 -4.82 5.01 -11.98
N ILE A 52 -3.84 4.17 -11.72
CA ILE A 52 -3.84 3.30 -10.53
C ILE A 52 -3.38 4.13 -9.32
N LEU A 53 -4.23 4.19 -8.29
CA LEU A 53 -3.99 4.95 -7.05
C LEU A 53 -3.39 4.08 -5.94
N GLY A 54 -3.41 2.77 -6.09
CA GLY A 54 -2.87 1.78 -5.16
C GLY A 54 -3.80 0.60 -4.97
N ARG A 55 -3.51 -0.24 -3.99
CA ARG A 55 -4.36 -1.38 -3.63
C ARG A 55 -5.64 -0.91 -2.95
N SER A 56 -6.79 -1.46 -3.32
CA SER A 56 -8.08 -1.12 -2.69
C SER A 56 -8.19 -1.63 -1.25
N ASP A 57 -7.49 -2.74 -0.93
CA ASP A 57 -7.41 -3.32 0.41
C ASP A 57 -6.38 -2.62 1.31
N ALA A 58 -5.45 -1.85 0.73
CA ALA A 58 -4.45 -1.03 1.43
C ALA A 58 -4.79 0.47 1.42
N THR A 59 -5.97 0.86 0.91
CA THR A 59 -6.42 2.25 0.87
C THR A 59 -6.41 2.87 2.27
N LEU A 60 -5.81 4.06 2.38
CA LEU A 60 -5.82 4.86 3.59
C LEU A 60 -7.17 5.58 3.70
N ASN A 61 -7.66 5.76 4.93
CA ASN A 61 -8.97 6.40 5.14
C ASN A 61 -8.99 7.37 6.34
N PRO A 62 -8.03 8.32 6.43
CA PRO A 62 -7.98 9.28 7.53
C PRO A 62 -9.17 10.24 7.48
N GLY A 63 -9.94 10.32 8.59
CA GLY A 63 -11.13 11.17 8.67
C GLY A 63 -12.16 10.88 7.57
N GLY A 64 -12.32 9.63 7.16
CA GLY A 64 -13.29 9.20 6.15
C GLY A 64 -12.90 9.49 4.70
N VAL A 65 -11.73 10.06 4.43
CA VAL A 65 -11.26 10.37 3.07
C VAL A 65 -10.40 9.23 2.53
N ARG A 66 -10.81 8.63 1.41
CA ARG A 66 -10.04 7.57 0.76
C ARG A 66 -8.84 8.14 0.03
N ILE A 67 -7.65 7.63 0.35
CA ILE A 67 -6.37 8.03 -0.22
C ILE A 67 -5.65 6.77 -0.70
N GLY A 68 -5.21 6.77 -1.95
CA GLY A 68 -4.38 5.70 -2.50
C GLY A 68 -2.92 5.86 -2.05
N THR A 69 -2.30 4.75 -1.66
CA THR A 69 -0.89 4.76 -1.20
C THR A 69 0.06 5.32 -2.26
N ALA A 70 -0.21 5.03 -3.54
CA ALA A 70 0.59 5.54 -4.67
C ALA A 70 0.58 7.07 -4.80
N GLU A 71 -0.44 7.75 -4.30
CA GLU A 71 -0.50 9.22 -4.30
C GLU A 71 0.60 9.82 -3.41
N ILE A 72 0.88 9.16 -2.29
CA ILE A 72 1.94 9.54 -1.37
C ILE A 72 3.32 9.15 -1.94
N TYR A 73 3.48 7.92 -2.42
CA TYR A 73 4.76 7.43 -2.94
C TYR A 73 5.30 8.30 -4.07
N ARG A 74 4.45 8.69 -5.03
CA ARG A 74 4.83 9.55 -6.16
C ARG A 74 5.41 10.90 -5.72
N GLN A 75 5.09 11.38 -4.51
CA GLN A 75 5.64 12.63 -4.01
C GLN A 75 6.94 12.40 -3.24
N VAL A 76 6.95 11.40 -2.37
CA VAL A 76 8.09 11.11 -1.50
C VAL A 76 9.30 10.63 -2.30
N GLU A 77 9.09 9.80 -3.31
CA GLU A 77 10.14 9.22 -4.13
C GLU A 77 10.75 10.20 -5.15
N LYS A 78 10.19 11.42 -5.28
CA LYS A 78 10.86 12.53 -6.00
C LYS A 78 12.04 13.09 -5.22
N LEU A 79 12.13 12.87 -3.91
CA LEU A 79 13.22 13.34 -3.09
C LEU A 79 14.46 12.45 -3.32
N PRO A 80 15.59 13.02 -3.76
CA PRO A 80 16.78 12.23 -4.11
C PRO A 80 17.38 11.49 -2.93
N GLU A 81 17.09 11.90 -1.70
CA GLU A 81 17.57 11.27 -0.46
C GLU A 81 16.75 10.02 -0.11
N VAL A 82 15.53 9.88 -0.64
CA VAL A 82 14.68 8.72 -0.41
C VAL A 82 14.97 7.65 -1.44
N LEU A 83 15.25 6.45 -0.98
CA LEU A 83 15.45 5.29 -1.84
C LEU A 83 14.11 4.63 -2.18
N GLU A 84 13.27 4.45 -1.16
CA GLU A 84 11.94 3.85 -1.27
C GLU A 84 11.08 4.20 -0.05
N SER A 85 9.77 4.01 -0.16
CA SER A 85 8.85 4.32 0.92
C SER A 85 7.69 3.33 0.98
N ILE A 86 7.07 3.21 2.15
CA ILE A 86 5.83 2.47 2.37
C ILE A 86 4.96 3.23 3.35
N CYS A 87 3.68 3.42 3.03
CA CYS A 87 2.72 4.02 3.95
C CYS A 87 1.58 3.07 4.26
N VAL A 88 1.13 3.14 5.50
CA VAL A 88 0.05 2.29 6.01
C VAL A 88 -0.91 3.10 6.88
N ALA A 89 -2.13 2.62 6.94
CA ALA A 89 -3.14 3.09 7.88
C ALA A 89 -2.91 2.44 9.24
N GLN A 90 -2.77 3.24 10.29
CA GLN A 90 -2.77 2.77 11.67
C GLN A 90 -4.03 3.24 12.37
N ASP A 91 -4.76 2.30 13.01
CA ASP A 91 -5.90 2.61 13.84
C ASP A 91 -5.41 3.44 15.05
N TRP A 92 -5.99 4.62 15.26
CA TRP A 92 -5.53 5.56 16.27
C TRP A 92 -6.64 6.48 16.73
N ASP A 93 -6.91 6.52 18.04
CA ASP A 93 -7.86 7.44 18.68
C ASP A 93 -9.25 7.47 18.01
N GLY A 94 -9.79 6.28 17.72
CA GLY A 94 -11.11 6.12 17.10
C GLY A 94 -11.19 6.43 15.60
N ASP A 95 -10.07 6.77 14.99
CA ASP A 95 -9.93 7.03 13.55
C ASP A 95 -8.68 6.30 13.01
N VAL A 96 -8.20 6.71 11.86
CA VAL A 96 -7.01 6.19 11.19
C VAL A 96 -6.00 7.31 11.00
N ARG A 97 -4.74 7.06 11.33
CA ARG A 97 -3.64 7.94 10.96
C ARG A 97 -2.75 7.31 9.90
N VAL A 98 -2.20 8.14 9.02
CA VAL A 98 -1.22 7.71 8.02
C VAL A 98 0.16 7.66 8.68
N VAL A 99 0.81 6.50 8.61
CA VAL A 99 2.21 6.31 9.01
C VAL A 99 3.03 6.03 7.75
N LEU A 100 4.05 6.84 7.53
CA LEU A 100 4.98 6.70 6.42
C LEU A 100 6.33 6.18 6.94
N PHE A 101 6.79 5.10 6.38
CA PHE A 101 8.15 4.60 6.58
C PHE A 101 8.96 4.91 5.34
N VAL A 102 10.19 5.39 5.54
CA VAL A 102 11.12 5.74 4.48
C VAL A 102 12.44 4.99 4.65
N ARG A 103 12.94 4.42 3.57
CA ARG A 103 14.30 3.96 3.47
C ARG A 103 15.11 5.04 2.78
N LEU A 104 16.07 5.60 3.51
CA LEU A 104 16.93 6.66 3.00
C LEU A 104 18.16 6.07 2.32
N ARG A 105 18.77 6.86 1.44
CA ARG A 105 20.06 6.52 0.85
C ARG A 105 21.16 6.57 1.91
N GLU A 106 22.24 5.87 1.66
CA GLU A 106 23.41 5.85 2.54
C GLU A 106 23.91 7.27 2.83
N GLY A 107 24.24 7.52 4.10
CA GLY A 107 24.68 8.83 4.58
C GLY A 107 23.56 9.85 4.83
N GLN A 108 22.30 9.51 4.55
CA GLN A 108 21.15 10.38 4.84
C GLN A 108 20.50 10.02 6.18
N VAL A 109 20.00 11.03 6.87
CA VAL A 109 19.36 10.90 8.18
C VAL A 109 17.94 11.51 8.13
N LEU A 110 16.99 10.86 8.78
CA LEU A 110 15.63 11.38 8.94
C LEU A 110 15.58 12.34 10.16
N ASP A 111 16.16 13.52 9.99
CA ASP A 111 16.05 14.60 10.95
C ASP A 111 14.74 15.41 10.79
N ASP A 112 14.55 16.39 11.65
CA ASP A 112 13.36 17.25 11.60
C ASP A 112 13.25 18.03 10.29
N ALA A 113 14.36 18.45 9.70
CA ALA A 113 14.40 19.16 8.44
C ALA A 113 13.95 18.26 7.28
N MET A 114 14.44 17.01 7.24
CA MET A 114 14.02 16.02 6.26
C MET A 114 12.52 15.66 6.42
N GLN A 115 12.05 15.45 7.64
CA GLN A 115 10.64 15.20 7.91
C GLN A 115 9.75 16.37 7.46
N ALA A 116 10.15 17.60 7.77
CA ALA A 116 9.43 18.81 7.33
C ALA A 116 9.37 18.92 5.80
N ARG A 117 10.47 18.58 5.12
CA ARG A 117 10.57 18.58 3.67
C ARG A 117 9.68 17.49 3.03
N ILE A 118 9.65 16.29 3.59
CA ILE A 118 8.73 15.21 3.15
C ILE A 118 7.27 15.67 3.31
N ARG A 119 6.89 16.19 4.48
CA ARG A 119 5.54 16.70 4.70
C ARG A 119 5.18 17.84 3.74
N LYS A 120 6.12 18.73 3.46
CA LYS A 120 5.92 19.84 2.53
C LYS A 120 5.67 19.35 1.11
N VAL A 121 6.50 18.45 0.58
CA VAL A 121 6.33 17.95 -0.79
C VAL A 121 5.01 17.21 -0.98
N ILE A 122 4.58 16.45 0.01
CA ILE A 122 3.26 15.80 -0.02
C ILE A 122 2.15 16.85 -0.01
N ARG A 123 2.18 17.81 0.91
CA ARG A 123 1.14 18.85 1.06
C ARG A 123 1.00 19.70 -0.19
N ASP A 124 2.11 20.12 -0.78
CA ASP A 124 2.13 21.03 -1.93
C ASP A 124 1.62 20.37 -3.22
N ASN A 125 1.68 19.05 -3.31
CA ASN A 125 1.31 18.29 -4.51
C ASN A 125 0.07 17.40 -4.35
N THR A 126 -0.55 17.38 -3.16
CA THR A 126 -1.76 16.61 -2.86
C THR A 126 -2.68 17.43 -1.96
N THR A 127 -3.20 16.85 -0.89
CA THR A 127 -4.03 17.56 0.08
C THR A 127 -3.45 17.42 1.50
N PRO A 128 -3.85 18.30 2.45
CA PRO A 128 -3.44 18.14 3.85
C PRO A 128 -3.74 16.77 4.48
N ARG A 129 -4.74 16.06 3.96
CA ARG A 129 -5.12 14.71 4.44
C ARG A 129 -4.11 13.62 4.07
N HIS A 130 -3.30 13.84 3.04
CA HIS A 130 -2.24 12.92 2.63
C HIS A 130 -1.00 13.03 3.52
N VAL A 131 -0.87 14.12 4.27
CA VAL A 131 0.34 14.38 5.07
C VAL A 131 0.41 13.36 6.22
N PRO A 132 1.49 12.56 6.31
CA PRO A 132 1.61 11.55 7.36
C PRO A 132 1.67 12.17 8.75
N ALA A 133 0.94 11.56 9.69
CA ALA A 133 1.02 11.90 11.11
C ALA A 133 2.38 11.49 11.70
N LYS A 134 2.92 10.34 11.25
CA LYS A 134 4.26 9.88 11.61
C LYS A 134 5.09 9.60 10.36
N ILE A 135 6.40 9.92 10.44
CA ILE A 135 7.40 9.53 9.45
C ILE A 135 8.53 8.85 10.22
N LEU A 136 8.90 7.65 9.82
CA LEU A 136 9.89 6.81 10.48
C LEU A 136 10.89 6.29 9.45
N ALA A 137 12.17 6.23 9.82
CA ALA A 137 13.18 5.62 8.98
C ALA A 137 13.27 4.12 9.27
N VAL A 138 13.40 3.33 8.22
CA VAL A 138 13.62 1.88 8.30
C VAL A 138 14.82 1.48 7.44
N PRO A 139 15.60 0.47 7.85
CA PRO A 139 16.74 0.01 7.06
C PRO A 139 16.32 -0.76 5.81
N ASP A 140 15.15 -1.41 5.82
CA ASP A 140 14.65 -2.19 4.70
C ASP A 140 13.12 -2.23 4.68
N ILE A 141 12.53 -2.45 3.50
CA ILE A 141 11.09 -2.56 3.27
C ILE A 141 10.76 -3.96 2.75
N PRO A 142 9.78 -4.66 3.37
CA PRO A 142 9.45 -6.03 2.96
C PRO A 142 8.83 -6.06 1.55
N ARG A 143 9.27 -7.03 0.76
CA ARG A 143 8.83 -7.24 -0.63
C ARG A 143 8.49 -8.70 -0.89
N THR A 144 7.59 -8.92 -1.81
CA THR A 144 7.37 -10.25 -2.38
C THR A 144 8.59 -10.68 -3.22
N ILE A 145 8.69 -12.00 -3.51
CA ILE A 145 9.69 -12.55 -4.44
C ILE A 145 9.64 -11.85 -5.81
N SER A 146 8.45 -11.37 -6.24
CA SER A 146 8.28 -10.58 -7.48
C SER A 146 8.63 -9.09 -7.33
N GLY A 147 9.15 -8.64 -6.17
CA GLY A 147 9.60 -7.28 -5.91
C GLY A 147 8.50 -6.28 -5.50
N LYS A 148 7.25 -6.71 -5.30
CA LYS A 148 6.15 -5.83 -4.89
C LYS A 148 6.20 -5.56 -3.39
N ILE A 149 5.99 -4.30 -2.97
CA ILE A 149 5.82 -3.94 -1.56
C ILE A 149 4.53 -4.50 -0.99
N VAL A 150 4.49 -4.72 0.34
CA VAL A 150 3.43 -5.48 1.01
C VAL A 150 2.81 -4.68 2.16
N GLU A 151 2.05 -3.64 1.82
CA GLU A 151 1.42 -2.72 2.79
C GLU A 151 0.59 -3.46 3.85
N LEU A 152 -0.18 -4.47 3.44
CA LEU A 152 -1.01 -5.24 4.37
C LEU A 152 -0.19 -6.03 5.40
N ALA A 153 0.98 -6.55 5.00
CA ALA A 153 1.87 -7.23 5.92
C ALA A 153 2.41 -6.26 6.98
N VAL A 154 2.88 -5.09 6.55
CA VAL A 154 3.34 -4.03 7.46
C VAL A 154 2.21 -3.52 8.35
N ARG A 155 1.02 -3.28 7.79
CA ARG A 155 -0.15 -2.90 8.57
C ARG A 155 -0.48 -3.94 9.66
N ASN A 156 -0.42 -5.22 9.33
CA ASN A 156 -0.65 -6.28 10.33
C ASN A 156 0.40 -6.24 11.44
N VAL A 157 1.68 -6.07 11.09
CA VAL A 157 2.77 -6.00 12.08
C VAL A 157 2.57 -4.84 13.06
N ILE A 158 2.31 -3.63 12.60
CA ILE A 158 2.11 -2.45 13.49
C ILE A 158 0.86 -2.55 14.36
N HIS A 159 -0.08 -3.46 14.04
CA HIS A 159 -1.26 -3.75 14.84
C HIS A 159 -1.12 -5.04 15.68
N GLY A 160 0.06 -5.65 15.74
CA GLY A 160 0.29 -6.90 16.45
C GLY A 160 -0.48 -8.10 15.90
N LYS A 161 -0.93 -8.02 14.64
CA LYS A 161 -1.68 -9.09 13.97
C LYS A 161 -0.75 -10.05 13.22
N PRO A 162 -1.12 -11.32 13.09
CA PRO A 162 -0.32 -12.28 12.33
C PRO A 162 -0.23 -11.90 10.85
N VAL A 163 0.96 -12.08 10.27
CA VAL A 163 1.17 -11.93 8.83
C VAL A 163 1.00 -13.29 8.16
N LYS A 164 0.15 -13.35 7.14
CA LYS A 164 -0.06 -14.55 6.32
C LYS A 164 0.92 -14.54 5.13
N ASN A 165 1.19 -15.74 4.59
CA ASN A 165 1.99 -15.93 3.37
C ASN A 165 3.41 -15.32 3.44
N THR A 166 4.07 -15.41 4.58
CA THR A 166 5.46 -14.96 4.74
C THR A 166 6.43 -15.65 3.79
N ASP A 167 6.11 -16.87 3.35
CA ASP A 167 6.90 -17.63 2.36
C ASP A 167 6.94 -16.97 0.97
N ALA A 168 6.00 -16.08 0.69
CA ALA A 168 6.00 -15.29 -0.56
C ALA A 168 6.88 -14.04 -0.49
N LEU A 169 7.50 -13.75 0.66
CA LEU A 169 8.38 -12.62 0.85
C LEU A 169 9.83 -12.97 0.49
N ALA A 170 10.50 -12.08 -0.23
CA ALA A 170 11.92 -12.17 -0.51
C ALA A 170 12.79 -11.85 0.72
N ASN A 171 12.29 -10.96 1.60
CA ASN A 171 12.99 -10.47 2.78
C ASN A 171 12.05 -10.40 4.01
N PRO A 172 11.52 -11.54 4.50
CA PRO A 172 10.56 -11.56 5.61
C PRO A 172 11.13 -10.95 6.90
N GLN A 173 12.44 -10.98 7.10
CA GLN A 173 13.12 -10.35 8.24
C GLN A 173 12.92 -8.83 8.28
N ALA A 174 12.66 -8.18 7.15
CA ALA A 174 12.40 -6.75 7.09
C ALA A 174 11.14 -6.33 7.88
N LEU A 175 10.20 -7.27 8.10
CA LEU A 175 9.02 -7.04 8.92
C LEU A 175 9.33 -6.69 10.38
N GLU A 176 10.48 -7.14 10.89
CA GLU A 176 10.88 -6.86 12.28
C GLU A 176 11.12 -5.36 12.53
N HIS A 177 11.49 -4.60 11.49
CA HIS A 177 11.72 -3.15 11.58
C HIS A 177 10.44 -2.33 11.81
N PHE A 178 9.28 -2.96 11.79
CA PHE A 178 7.97 -2.32 11.93
C PHE A 178 7.22 -2.70 13.21
N ARG A 179 7.88 -3.41 14.14
CA ARG A 179 7.25 -3.94 15.37
C ARG A 179 7.19 -2.95 16.54
N ASP A 180 8.00 -1.87 16.53
CA ASP A 180 8.18 -0.93 17.66
C ASP A 180 7.50 0.44 17.40
#